data_a3ee9aee238366767a4dd05695029ebb
#
_entry.id   a3ee9aee238366767a4dd05695029ebb
#
_cell.length_a   1.000
_cell.length_b   1.000
_cell.length_c   1.000
_cell.angle_alpha   90.00
_cell.angle_beta   90.00
_cell.angle_gamma   90.00
#
_symmetry.space_group_name_H-M   'P 1'
#
loop_
_entity.id
_entity.type
_entity.pdbx_description
1 polymer ?
#
loop_
_entity_poly.entity_id
_entity_poly.type
_entity_poly.pdbx_seq_one_letter_code
_entity_poly.pdbx_strand_id
1 'polypeptide(L)'
;SDTRISGGRIISKTAVYDETGSIQLVFFNNKYISSMLRQGGEYFFYGKISSDSYGMQIVSPTFAPAIKGTQIRPIYRQTAGLPSKSVESAVRQALSMLPSKIKDPLPDAIRERFDLCSLRQALFDIHFPKNRQQLEAARKRLVTEELVVLNLGMRNLRDHSRGVTSLEITKDYSKEFESLLPFTMTNAQKRAVSDCINDIINKSSPLNRLVQGDVGSGKTAG
;
A
#
# COMPACT_ATOMS: atom_id res chain seq x y z
N SER A 1 -24.36 -12.50 -31.14
CA SER A 1 -24.44 -11.13 -30.58
C SER A 1 -25.51 -10.34 -31.30
N ASP A 2 -26.50 -9.82 -30.56
CA ASP A 2 -27.52 -8.95 -31.11
C ASP A 2 -27.08 -7.50 -30.96
N THR A 3 -27.12 -6.75 -32.06
CA THR A 3 -26.86 -5.32 -32.07
C THR A 3 -28.15 -4.58 -32.37
N ARG A 4 -28.62 -3.73 -31.47
CA ARG A 4 -29.84 -2.91 -31.65
C ARG A 4 -29.48 -1.45 -31.60
N ILE A 5 -30.16 -0.65 -32.44
CA ILE A 5 -30.08 0.81 -32.41
C ILE A 5 -31.32 1.32 -31.67
N SER A 6 -31.15 1.96 -30.53
CA SER A 6 -32.23 2.58 -29.75
C SER A 6 -31.85 4.02 -29.43
N GLY A 7 -32.67 4.98 -29.85
CA GLY A 7 -32.44 6.40 -29.58
C GLY A 7 -31.09 6.93 -30.08
N GLY A 8 -30.59 6.45 -31.22
CA GLY A 8 -29.30 6.86 -31.79
C GLY A 8 -28.07 6.23 -31.11
N ARG A 9 -28.27 5.34 -30.14
CA ARG A 9 -27.18 4.61 -29.47
C ARG A 9 -27.12 3.15 -29.94
N ILE A 10 -25.91 2.68 -30.22
CA ILE A 10 -25.67 1.28 -30.57
C ILE A 10 -25.54 0.48 -29.25
N ILE A 11 -26.37 -0.52 -29.07
CA ILE A 11 -26.32 -1.43 -27.91
C ILE A 11 -26.00 -2.82 -28.48
N SER A 12 -24.87 -3.37 -28.10
CA SER A 12 -24.47 -4.74 -28.45
C SER A 12 -24.58 -5.63 -27.24
N LYS A 13 -25.33 -6.71 -27.33
CA LYS A 13 -25.48 -7.72 -26.28
C LYS A 13 -24.87 -9.03 -26.74
N THR A 14 -24.10 -9.69 -25.90
CA THR A 14 -23.58 -11.02 -26.15
C THR A 14 -23.61 -11.86 -24.87
N ALA A 15 -23.95 -13.13 -24.97
CA ALA A 15 -23.87 -14.03 -23.83
C ALA A 15 -22.52 -14.73 -23.84
N VAL A 16 -21.95 -14.87 -22.65
CA VAL A 16 -20.74 -15.66 -22.38
C VAL A 16 -21.06 -16.68 -21.30
N TYR A 17 -20.37 -17.80 -21.30
CA TYR A 17 -20.58 -18.88 -20.34
C TYR A 17 -19.24 -19.48 -19.92
N ASP A 18 -19.23 -20.04 -18.73
CA ASP A 18 -18.16 -20.87 -18.19
C ASP A 18 -18.77 -22.11 -17.48
N GLU A 19 -17.95 -22.84 -16.76
CA GLU A 19 -18.36 -24.02 -15.98
C GLU A 19 -19.41 -23.71 -14.89
N THR A 20 -19.51 -22.44 -14.47
CA THR A 20 -20.40 -22.00 -13.38
C THR A 20 -21.75 -21.46 -13.87
N GLY A 21 -21.84 -21.06 -15.13
CA GLY A 21 -23.08 -20.54 -15.70
C GLY A 21 -22.87 -19.57 -16.85
N SER A 22 -23.91 -18.77 -17.14
CA SER A 22 -23.90 -17.79 -18.22
C SER A 22 -24.20 -16.39 -17.71
N ILE A 23 -23.60 -15.38 -18.34
CA ILE A 23 -23.84 -13.98 -18.04
C ILE A 23 -23.93 -13.17 -19.33
N GLN A 24 -24.76 -12.13 -19.32
CA GLN A 24 -24.92 -11.25 -20.46
C GLN A 24 -23.93 -10.08 -20.37
N LEU A 25 -23.24 -9.80 -21.45
CA LEU A 25 -22.39 -8.62 -21.62
C LEU A 25 -23.12 -7.59 -22.44
N VAL A 26 -23.16 -6.34 -21.98
CA VAL A 26 -23.83 -5.22 -22.65
C VAL A 26 -22.79 -4.15 -22.96
N PHE A 27 -22.64 -3.80 -24.22
CA PHE A 27 -21.73 -2.75 -24.66
C PHE A 27 -22.52 -1.60 -25.29
N PHE A 28 -22.17 -0.37 -24.93
CA PHE A 28 -22.75 0.84 -25.51
C PHE A 28 -21.80 1.48 -26.50
N ASN A 29 -22.32 1.95 -27.63
CA ASN A 29 -21.59 2.68 -28.67
C ASN A 29 -20.34 1.97 -29.21
N ASN A 30 -20.28 0.64 -29.13
CA ASN A 30 -19.18 -0.14 -29.66
C ASN A 30 -19.66 -1.11 -30.77
N LYS A 31 -19.61 -0.63 -32.01
CA LYS A 31 -19.99 -1.43 -33.18
C LYS A 31 -18.97 -2.52 -33.56
N TYR A 32 -17.77 -2.45 -32.99
CA TYR A 32 -16.69 -3.40 -33.31
C TYR A 32 -16.60 -4.58 -32.34
N ILE A 33 -17.47 -4.65 -31.34
CA ILE A 33 -17.37 -5.69 -30.30
C ILE A 33 -17.48 -7.11 -30.87
N SER A 34 -18.34 -7.30 -31.88
CA SER A 34 -18.53 -8.61 -32.56
C SER A 34 -17.29 -9.08 -33.33
N SER A 35 -16.45 -8.16 -33.79
CA SER A 35 -15.17 -8.50 -34.43
C SER A 35 -14.04 -8.71 -33.42
N MET A 36 -14.16 -8.12 -32.23
CA MET A 36 -13.16 -8.23 -31.17
C MET A 36 -13.36 -9.51 -30.33
N LEU A 37 -14.60 -9.95 -30.13
CA LEU A 37 -14.94 -11.18 -29.43
C LEU A 37 -15.20 -12.28 -30.45
N ARG A 38 -14.25 -13.21 -30.55
CA ARG A 38 -14.40 -14.36 -31.44
C ARG A 38 -15.26 -15.45 -30.77
N GLN A 39 -16.19 -16.05 -31.52
CA GLN A 39 -16.96 -17.17 -31.04
C GLN A 39 -16.03 -18.34 -30.72
N GLY A 40 -16.22 -18.99 -29.56
CA GLY A 40 -15.34 -20.05 -29.07
C GLY A 40 -14.01 -19.57 -28.48
N GLY A 41 -13.77 -18.26 -28.45
CA GLY A 41 -12.60 -17.70 -27.78
C GLY A 41 -12.81 -17.58 -26.28
N GLU A 42 -11.75 -17.80 -25.52
CA GLU A 42 -11.73 -17.62 -24.06
C GLU A 42 -11.24 -16.23 -23.71
N TYR A 43 -11.97 -15.54 -22.81
CA TYR A 43 -11.69 -14.18 -22.42
C TYR A 43 -11.91 -13.98 -20.91
N PHE A 44 -11.11 -13.12 -20.30
CA PHE A 44 -11.40 -12.55 -19.00
C PHE A 44 -12.22 -11.26 -19.17
N PHE A 45 -13.32 -11.15 -18.42
CA PHE A 45 -14.15 -9.96 -18.37
C PHE A 45 -14.06 -9.33 -16.99
N TYR A 46 -13.89 -8.03 -16.94
CA TYR A 46 -13.86 -7.26 -15.71
C TYR A 46 -14.84 -6.09 -15.81
N GLY A 47 -15.76 -6.01 -14.85
CA GLY A 47 -16.77 -4.96 -14.82
C GLY A 47 -17.72 -5.11 -13.64
N LYS A 48 -18.63 -4.15 -13.50
CA LYS A 48 -19.66 -4.18 -12.47
C LYS A 48 -20.80 -5.07 -12.91
N ILE A 49 -21.13 -6.06 -12.09
CA ILE A 49 -22.30 -6.89 -12.28
C ILE A 49 -23.53 -6.08 -11.87
N SER A 50 -24.55 -6.07 -12.72
CA SER A 50 -25.86 -5.52 -12.43
C SER A 50 -26.93 -6.58 -12.74
N SER A 51 -28.07 -6.52 -12.04
CA SER A 51 -29.21 -7.37 -12.32
C SER A 51 -30.35 -6.51 -12.88
N ASP A 52 -30.96 -6.99 -13.94
CA ASP A 52 -32.20 -6.41 -14.48
C ASP A 52 -33.30 -7.48 -14.57
N SER A 53 -34.45 -7.12 -15.16
CA SER A 53 -35.55 -8.06 -15.38
C SER A 53 -35.23 -9.25 -16.27
N TYR A 54 -34.10 -9.24 -16.95
CA TYR A 54 -33.64 -10.31 -17.87
C TYR A 54 -32.49 -11.13 -17.27
N GLY A 55 -32.04 -10.83 -16.04
CA GLY A 55 -31.00 -11.57 -15.33
C GLY A 55 -29.74 -10.75 -15.01
N MET A 56 -28.66 -11.45 -14.71
CA MET A 56 -27.36 -10.84 -14.41
C MET A 56 -26.63 -10.41 -15.68
N GLN A 57 -26.08 -9.20 -15.66
CA GLN A 57 -25.32 -8.65 -16.77
C GLN A 57 -24.10 -7.86 -16.29
N ILE A 58 -23.10 -7.77 -17.17
CA ILE A 58 -21.96 -6.87 -16.99
C ILE A 58 -22.06 -5.76 -18.02
N VAL A 59 -22.13 -4.52 -17.57
CA VAL A 59 -22.28 -3.34 -18.43
C VAL A 59 -20.90 -2.76 -18.76
N SER A 60 -20.63 -2.61 -20.04
CA SER A 60 -19.37 -2.06 -20.58
C SER A 60 -18.12 -2.70 -19.95
N PRO A 61 -18.01 -4.05 -19.93
CA PRO A 61 -16.84 -4.68 -19.36
C PRO A 61 -15.57 -4.35 -20.15
N THR A 62 -14.47 -4.28 -19.43
CA THR A 62 -13.15 -4.45 -20.05
C THR A 62 -12.88 -5.94 -20.23
N PHE A 63 -12.24 -6.33 -21.33
CA PHE A 63 -11.94 -7.72 -21.59
C PHE A 63 -10.55 -7.90 -22.21
N ALA A 64 -10.03 -9.10 -22.05
CA ALA A 64 -8.79 -9.53 -22.69
C ALA A 64 -8.86 -11.04 -22.98
N PRO A 65 -8.15 -11.53 -24.01
CA PRO A 65 -8.00 -12.96 -24.24
C PRO A 65 -7.51 -13.68 -22.98
N ALA A 66 -8.09 -14.82 -22.66
CA ALA A 66 -7.61 -15.68 -21.58
C ALA A 66 -6.28 -16.30 -22.03
N ILE A 67 -5.18 -15.72 -21.56
CA ILE A 67 -3.87 -16.37 -21.63
C ILE A 67 -3.80 -17.29 -20.41
N LYS A 68 -3.36 -18.54 -20.59
CA LYS A 68 -3.28 -19.52 -19.49
C LYS A 68 -2.63 -18.91 -18.23
N GLY A 69 -3.42 -18.81 -17.16
CA GLY A 69 -3.04 -18.28 -15.87
C GLY A 69 -3.75 -16.98 -15.48
N THR A 70 -3.98 -16.81 -14.19
CA THR A 70 -4.52 -15.57 -13.61
C THR A 70 -3.52 -14.43 -13.82
N GLN A 71 -3.88 -13.41 -14.60
CA GLN A 71 -3.05 -12.23 -14.78
C GLN A 71 -3.45 -11.17 -13.75
N ILE A 72 -2.49 -10.79 -12.92
CA ILE A 72 -2.62 -9.60 -12.08
C ILE A 72 -2.39 -8.38 -12.97
N ARG A 73 -3.39 -7.48 -13.05
CA ARG A 73 -3.31 -6.27 -13.87
C ARG A 73 -3.31 -5.03 -13.01
N PRO A 74 -2.50 -4.02 -13.35
CA PRO A 74 -2.53 -2.75 -12.66
C PRO A 74 -3.82 -1.99 -13.00
N ILE A 75 -4.41 -1.36 -11.98
CA ILE A 75 -5.55 -0.45 -12.13
C ILE A 75 -5.07 0.95 -11.72
N TYR A 76 -5.01 1.85 -12.69
CA TYR A 76 -4.63 3.24 -12.44
C TYR A 76 -5.87 4.11 -12.30
N ARG A 77 -5.78 5.12 -11.43
CA ARG A 77 -6.82 6.16 -11.34
C ARG A 77 -6.97 6.84 -12.70
N GLN A 78 -8.22 7.04 -13.09
CA GLN A 78 -8.57 7.72 -14.33
C GLN A 78 -8.98 9.16 -14.05
N THR A 79 -8.64 10.04 -14.99
CA THR A 79 -9.14 11.41 -15.04
C THR A 79 -9.75 11.67 -16.42
N ALA A 80 -10.49 12.76 -16.57
CA ALA A 80 -11.06 13.12 -17.86
C ALA A 80 -9.95 13.21 -18.92
N GLY A 81 -10.13 12.50 -20.03
CA GLY A 81 -9.16 12.45 -21.13
C GLY A 81 -7.97 11.52 -20.95
N LEU A 82 -7.77 10.90 -19.75
CA LEU A 82 -6.66 9.99 -19.49
C LEU A 82 -7.15 8.63 -18.96
N PRO A 83 -7.47 7.67 -19.82
CA PRO A 83 -7.91 6.35 -19.41
C PRO A 83 -6.75 5.52 -18.83
N SER A 84 -7.09 4.58 -17.93
CA SER A 84 -6.13 3.68 -17.26
C SER A 84 -5.18 2.95 -18.22
N LYS A 85 -5.67 2.57 -19.40
CA LYS A 85 -4.87 1.90 -20.44
C LYS A 85 -3.75 2.79 -21.00
N SER A 86 -3.98 4.09 -21.11
CA SER A 86 -2.95 5.04 -21.55
C SER A 86 -1.86 5.18 -20.49
N VAL A 87 -2.25 5.25 -19.21
CA VAL A 87 -1.30 5.27 -18.09
C VAL A 87 -0.50 3.97 -18.04
N GLU A 88 -1.16 2.81 -18.19
CA GLU A 88 -0.48 1.51 -18.25
C GLU A 88 0.57 1.46 -19.37
N SER A 89 0.21 1.94 -20.57
CA SER A 89 1.14 1.98 -21.71
C SER A 89 2.35 2.87 -21.44
N ALA A 90 2.12 4.05 -20.86
CA ALA A 90 3.20 4.99 -20.50
C ALA A 90 4.12 4.41 -19.43
N VAL A 91 3.56 3.78 -18.38
CA VAL A 91 4.36 3.10 -17.33
C VAL A 91 5.18 1.96 -17.94
N ARG A 92 4.59 1.14 -18.79
CA ARG A 92 5.30 0.04 -19.48
C ARG A 92 6.46 0.57 -20.30
N GLN A 93 6.27 1.63 -21.05
CA GLN A 93 7.32 2.30 -21.83
C GLN A 93 8.41 2.86 -20.92
N ALA A 94 8.05 3.58 -19.84
CA ALA A 94 9.02 4.13 -18.90
C ALA A 94 9.87 3.03 -18.26
N LEU A 95 9.26 1.92 -17.83
CA LEU A 95 9.98 0.77 -17.27
C LEU A 95 10.93 0.12 -18.30
N SER A 96 10.54 0.05 -19.58
CA SER A 96 11.40 -0.49 -20.63
C SER A 96 12.64 0.38 -20.90
N MET A 97 12.57 1.67 -20.60
CA MET A 97 13.68 2.63 -20.74
C MET A 97 14.62 2.64 -19.53
N LEU A 98 14.27 1.96 -18.44
CA LEU A 98 15.14 1.88 -17.26
C LEU A 98 16.46 1.18 -17.59
N PRO A 99 17.61 1.74 -17.17
CA PRO A 99 18.91 1.11 -17.37
C PRO A 99 18.95 -0.26 -16.69
N SER A 100 19.79 -1.16 -17.23
CA SER A 100 19.94 -2.51 -16.67
C SER A 100 20.45 -2.50 -15.23
N LYS A 101 21.26 -1.51 -14.86
CA LYS A 101 21.73 -1.26 -13.50
C LYS A 101 21.17 0.07 -13.00
N ILE A 102 20.25 0.01 -12.04
CA ILE A 102 19.77 1.16 -11.27
C ILE A 102 20.56 1.17 -9.96
N LYS A 103 21.07 2.32 -9.54
CA LYS A 103 21.66 2.47 -8.22
C LYS A 103 20.59 2.24 -7.15
N ASP A 104 20.74 1.17 -6.39
CA ASP A 104 19.82 0.86 -5.29
C ASP A 104 20.17 1.74 -4.07
N PRO A 105 19.21 2.50 -3.52
CA PRO A 105 19.47 3.33 -2.34
C PRO A 105 19.67 2.51 -1.06
N LEU A 106 19.15 1.27 -1.00
CA LEU A 106 19.36 0.39 0.15
C LEU A 106 20.66 -0.39 0.01
N PRO A 107 21.54 -0.36 1.03
CA PRO A 107 22.76 -1.17 1.07
C PRO A 107 22.45 -2.68 0.95
N ASP A 108 23.38 -3.42 0.33
CA ASP A 108 23.24 -4.86 0.13
C ASP A 108 22.98 -5.62 1.43
N ALA A 109 23.70 -5.27 2.51
CA ALA A 109 23.52 -5.88 3.82
C ALA A 109 22.07 -5.74 4.38
N ILE A 110 21.40 -4.62 4.09
CA ILE A 110 20.00 -4.43 4.48
C ILE A 110 19.08 -5.28 3.60
N ARG A 111 19.34 -5.31 2.28
CA ARG A 111 18.54 -6.10 1.35
C ARG A 111 18.62 -7.60 1.66
N GLU A 112 19.81 -8.11 1.96
CA GLU A 112 20.02 -9.50 2.35
C GLU A 112 19.36 -9.82 3.70
N ARG A 113 19.59 -8.98 4.72
CA ARG A 113 19.00 -9.18 6.06
C ARG A 113 17.49 -9.28 6.05
N PHE A 114 16.81 -8.51 5.22
CA PHE A 114 15.35 -8.45 5.15
C PHE A 114 14.76 -9.21 3.96
N ASP A 115 15.57 -9.94 3.22
CA ASP A 115 15.17 -10.67 2.02
C ASP A 115 14.34 -9.78 1.07
N LEU A 116 15.00 -8.72 0.58
CA LEU A 116 14.40 -7.74 -0.32
C LEU A 116 14.93 -7.90 -1.74
N CYS A 117 14.03 -7.95 -2.70
CA CYS A 117 14.39 -7.93 -4.11
C CYS A 117 15.06 -6.59 -4.51
N SER A 118 15.74 -6.56 -5.66
CA SER A 118 16.35 -5.33 -6.18
C SER A 118 15.31 -4.26 -6.49
N LEU A 119 15.71 -2.98 -6.45
CA LEU A 119 14.82 -1.86 -6.80
C LEU A 119 14.24 -2.02 -8.21
N ARG A 120 15.07 -2.40 -9.19
CA ARG A 120 14.60 -2.62 -10.56
C ARG A 120 13.51 -3.69 -10.64
N GLN A 121 13.71 -4.81 -9.98
CA GLN A 121 12.71 -5.89 -9.93
C GLN A 121 11.42 -5.40 -9.25
N ALA A 122 11.53 -4.71 -8.11
CA ALA A 122 10.37 -4.17 -7.41
C ALA A 122 9.54 -3.21 -8.28
N LEU A 123 10.20 -2.31 -9.04
CA LEU A 123 9.53 -1.38 -9.94
C LEU A 123 8.78 -2.10 -11.07
N PHE A 124 9.31 -3.20 -11.60
CA PHE A 124 8.60 -4.00 -12.59
C PHE A 124 7.44 -4.79 -11.97
N ASP A 125 7.72 -5.51 -10.89
CA ASP A 125 6.78 -6.47 -10.31
C ASP A 125 5.63 -5.80 -9.54
N ILE A 126 5.78 -4.54 -9.10
CA ILE A 126 4.66 -3.80 -8.50
C ILE A 126 3.58 -3.44 -9.54
N HIS A 127 3.97 -3.25 -10.79
CA HIS A 127 3.07 -2.91 -11.89
C HIS A 127 2.64 -4.12 -12.71
N PHE A 128 3.57 -5.06 -13.00
CA PHE A 128 3.35 -6.18 -13.91
C PHE A 128 3.88 -7.49 -13.33
N PRO A 129 3.38 -7.91 -12.16
CA PRO A 129 3.82 -9.16 -11.54
C PRO A 129 3.31 -10.37 -12.31
N LYS A 130 4.09 -11.44 -12.38
CA LYS A 130 3.66 -12.71 -12.97
C LYS A 130 2.76 -13.52 -12.04
N ASN A 131 2.90 -13.32 -10.73
CA ASN A 131 2.16 -14.01 -9.69
C ASN A 131 2.08 -13.15 -8.42
N ARG A 132 1.27 -13.60 -7.46
CA ARG A 132 1.06 -12.90 -6.20
C ARG A 132 2.33 -12.77 -5.37
N GLN A 133 3.18 -13.78 -5.37
CA GLN A 133 4.43 -13.78 -4.62
C GLN A 133 5.38 -12.65 -5.08
N GLN A 134 5.52 -12.44 -6.39
CA GLN A 134 6.29 -11.33 -6.94
C GLN A 134 5.71 -9.97 -6.55
N LEU A 135 4.37 -9.82 -6.59
CA LEU A 135 3.71 -8.59 -6.16
C LEU A 135 3.99 -8.29 -4.67
N GLU A 136 3.89 -9.30 -3.82
CA GLU A 136 4.14 -9.15 -2.38
C GLU A 136 5.62 -8.82 -2.09
N ALA A 137 6.56 -9.46 -2.78
CA ALA A 137 7.99 -9.15 -2.66
C ALA A 137 8.31 -7.72 -3.12
N ALA A 138 7.74 -7.27 -4.24
CA ALA A 138 7.90 -5.91 -4.73
C ALA A 138 7.31 -4.89 -3.73
N ARG A 139 6.12 -5.15 -3.21
CA ARG A 139 5.47 -4.30 -2.21
C ARG A 139 6.29 -4.22 -0.92
N LYS A 140 6.76 -5.36 -0.40
CA LYS A 140 7.65 -5.43 0.77
C LYS A 140 8.87 -4.55 0.57
N ARG A 141 9.53 -4.66 -0.60
CA ARG A 141 10.72 -3.86 -0.93
C ARG A 141 10.45 -2.36 -0.92
N LEU A 142 9.41 -1.90 -1.60
CA LEU A 142 9.09 -0.48 -1.73
C LEU A 142 8.63 0.13 -0.40
N VAL A 143 7.79 -0.58 0.36
CA VAL A 143 7.33 -0.15 1.69
C VAL A 143 8.51 -0.05 2.65
N THR A 144 9.44 -1.03 2.63
CA THR A 144 10.62 -1.00 3.50
C THR A 144 11.49 0.22 3.18
N GLU A 145 11.72 0.54 1.91
CA GLU A 145 12.47 1.73 1.51
C GLU A 145 11.82 3.01 2.01
N GLU A 146 10.51 3.17 1.80
CA GLU A 146 9.76 4.34 2.25
C GLU A 146 9.85 4.53 3.77
N LEU A 147 9.70 3.44 4.53
CA LEU A 147 9.83 3.46 5.99
C LEU A 147 11.26 3.78 6.45
N VAL A 148 12.29 3.29 5.76
CA VAL A 148 13.68 3.62 6.06
C VAL A 148 13.93 5.11 5.83
N VAL A 149 13.51 5.65 4.69
CA VAL A 149 13.64 7.09 4.39
C VAL A 149 12.91 7.94 5.42
N LEU A 150 11.67 7.59 5.77
CA LEU A 150 10.89 8.29 6.79
C LEU A 150 11.61 8.27 8.16
N ASN A 151 12.09 7.10 8.59
CA ASN A 151 12.80 6.98 9.88
C ASN A 151 14.10 7.78 9.90
N LEU A 152 14.86 7.77 8.80
CA LEU A 152 16.09 8.59 8.70
C LEU A 152 15.75 10.08 8.75
N GLY A 153 14.71 10.52 8.06
CA GLY A 153 14.22 11.90 8.11
C GLY A 153 13.81 12.31 9.52
N MET A 154 13.03 11.47 10.22
CA MET A 154 12.62 11.74 11.60
C MET A 154 13.81 11.76 12.56
N ARG A 155 14.79 10.87 12.40
CA ARG A 155 16.02 10.91 13.22
C ARG A 155 16.81 12.20 13.01
N ASN A 156 16.97 12.59 11.74
CA ASN A 156 17.69 13.82 11.40
C ASN A 156 17.01 15.06 12.02
N LEU A 157 15.68 15.18 11.92
CA LEU A 157 14.91 16.24 12.55
C LEU A 157 15.09 16.23 14.08
N ARG A 158 15.03 15.05 14.70
CA ARG A 158 15.21 14.88 16.14
C ARG A 158 16.61 15.28 16.59
N ASP A 159 17.63 14.90 15.83
CA ASP A 159 19.02 15.22 16.20
C ASP A 159 19.33 16.71 16.03
N HIS A 160 18.70 17.40 15.07
CA HIS A 160 18.80 18.86 14.92
C HIS A 160 17.98 19.64 15.97
N SER A 161 16.90 19.06 16.49
CA SER A 161 16.06 19.70 17.52
C SER A 161 16.51 19.44 18.95
N ARG A 162 17.56 18.64 19.17
CA ARG A 162 18.15 18.41 20.49
C ARG A 162 18.93 19.67 20.93
N GLY A 163 18.22 20.53 21.67
CA GLY A 163 18.89 21.62 22.38
C GLY A 163 19.87 21.09 23.44
N VAL A 164 20.89 21.85 23.74
CA VAL A 164 21.72 21.60 24.92
C VAL A 164 20.97 22.14 26.11
N THR A 165 20.72 21.31 27.15
CA THR A 165 20.18 21.84 28.42
C THR A 165 21.32 22.36 29.30
N SER A 166 21.12 23.54 29.86
CA SER A 166 22.01 24.09 30.90
C SER A 166 21.60 23.60 32.30
N LEU A 167 20.51 22.87 32.45
CA LEU A 167 20.03 22.32 33.70
C LEU A 167 20.67 20.95 33.93
N GLU A 168 21.52 20.87 34.93
CA GLU A 168 22.14 19.63 35.38
C GLU A 168 21.36 19.10 36.58
N ILE A 169 20.66 17.98 36.37
CA ILE A 169 19.96 17.23 37.43
C ILE A 169 20.87 16.07 37.81
N THR A 170 21.48 16.16 38.99
CA THR A 170 22.49 15.20 39.44
C THR A 170 21.96 14.20 40.45
N LYS A 171 20.75 14.42 41.01
CA LYS A 171 20.20 13.56 42.07
C LYS A 171 18.83 13.03 41.71
N ASP A 172 18.65 11.74 41.95
CA ASP A 172 17.38 11.03 41.82
C ASP A 172 16.61 11.09 43.15
N TYR A 173 15.45 11.72 43.11
CA TYR A 173 14.52 11.82 44.26
C TYR A 173 13.30 10.90 44.10
N SER A 174 13.30 9.98 43.18
CA SER A 174 12.14 9.13 42.87
C SER A 174 11.68 8.28 44.07
N LYS A 175 12.61 7.84 44.93
CA LYS A 175 12.27 7.06 46.12
C LYS A 175 11.58 7.90 47.19
N GLU A 176 12.11 9.12 47.41
CA GLU A 176 11.51 10.09 48.35
C GLU A 176 10.10 10.49 47.87
N PHE A 177 9.95 10.72 46.56
CA PHE A 177 8.65 11.02 45.96
C PHE A 177 7.68 9.83 46.10
N GLU A 178 8.12 8.61 45.84
CA GLU A 178 7.29 7.40 46.00
C GLU A 178 6.74 7.26 47.42
N SER A 179 7.51 7.63 48.43
CA SER A 179 7.09 7.58 49.84
C SER A 179 5.97 8.56 50.18
N LEU A 180 5.80 9.64 49.43
CA LEU A 180 4.77 10.67 49.62
C LEU A 180 3.45 10.34 48.92
N LEU A 181 3.44 9.34 48.02
CA LEU A 181 2.23 8.96 47.32
C LEU A 181 1.23 8.20 48.23
N PRO A 182 -0.07 8.52 48.16
CA PRO A 182 -1.11 7.82 48.94
C PRO A 182 -1.41 6.41 48.44
N PHE A 183 -0.68 5.90 47.45
CA PHE A 183 -0.84 4.60 46.85
C PHE A 183 0.51 3.98 46.43
N THR A 184 0.57 2.68 46.25
CA THR A 184 1.76 1.98 45.78
C THR A 184 1.83 1.99 44.25
N MET A 185 2.92 2.50 43.69
CA MET A 185 3.15 2.49 42.24
C MET A 185 3.25 1.05 41.70
N THR A 186 2.66 0.83 40.54
CA THR A 186 2.82 -0.45 39.80
C THR A 186 4.23 -0.59 39.24
N ASN A 187 4.66 -1.80 38.94
CA ASN A 187 5.97 -2.04 38.33
C ASN A 187 6.15 -1.34 36.96
N ALA A 188 5.06 -1.13 36.22
CA ALA A 188 5.09 -0.41 34.95
C ALA A 188 5.32 1.08 35.16
N GLN A 189 4.67 1.70 36.16
CA GLN A 189 4.88 3.09 36.53
C GLN A 189 6.30 3.31 37.02
N LYS A 190 6.81 2.45 37.93
CA LYS A 190 8.20 2.50 38.41
C LYS A 190 9.22 2.45 37.29
N ARG A 191 9.02 1.54 36.30
CA ARG A 191 9.90 1.48 35.12
C ARG A 191 9.84 2.75 34.28
N ALA A 192 8.65 3.29 34.03
CA ALA A 192 8.49 4.51 33.23
C ALA A 192 9.21 5.71 33.90
N VAL A 193 9.04 5.88 35.22
CA VAL A 193 9.73 6.90 36.00
C VAL A 193 11.25 6.70 35.98
N SER A 194 11.72 5.49 36.25
CA SER A 194 13.15 5.16 36.22
C SER A 194 13.78 5.44 34.84
N ASP A 195 13.08 5.08 33.77
CA ASP A 195 13.53 5.37 32.41
C ASP A 195 13.64 6.89 32.14
N CYS A 196 12.65 7.68 32.59
CA CYS A 196 12.68 9.14 32.46
C CYS A 196 13.84 9.76 33.28
N ILE A 197 14.02 9.32 34.52
CA ILE A 197 15.13 9.81 35.40
C ILE A 197 16.48 9.45 34.79
N ASN A 198 16.66 8.24 34.30
CA ASN A 198 17.88 7.82 33.63
C ASN A 198 18.17 8.65 32.37
N ASP A 199 17.15 9.01 31.59
CA ASP A 199 17.32 9.88 30.43
C ASP A 199 17.72 11.31 30.85
N ILE A 200 17.20 11.83 31.97
CA ILE A 200 17.51 13.15 32.46
C ILE A 200 18.93 13.21 33.02
N ILE A 201 19.31 12.26 33.87
CA ILE A 201 20.62 12.29 34.57
C ILE A 201 21.77 11.93 33.62
N ASN A 202 21.55 10.95 32.72
CA ASN A 202 22.65 10.37 31.93
C ASN A 202 22.77 10.97 30.52
N LYS A 203 21.92 11.92 30.12
CA LYS A 203 21.97 12.54 28.79
C LYS A 203 22.16 14.04 28.86
N SER A 204 23.03 14.54 28.02
CA SER A 204 23.29 15.99 27.85
C SER A 204 22.20 16.71 27.05
N SER A 205 21.12 16.05 26.71
CA SER A 205 20.00 16.61 25.95
C SER A 205 18.70 16.58 26.75
N PRO A 206 17.78 17.55 26.55
CA PRO A 206 16.49 17.56 27.23
C PRO A 206 15.73 16.25 27.06
N LEU A 207 14.96 15.89 28.09
CA LEU A 207 14.06 14.71 28.02
C LEU A 207 13.02 14.91 26.93
N ASN A 208 12.93 13.95 26.02
CA ASN A 208 11.88 13.88 25.00
C ASN A 208 11.39 12.43 24.90
N ARG A 209 10.47 12.07 25.82
CA ARG A 209 9.90 10.71 25.91
C ARG A 209 8.38 10.78 25.92
N LEU A 210 7.75 9.96 25.09
CA LEU A 210 6.29 9.77 25.11
C LEU A 210 5.94 8.67 26.11
N VAL A 211 5.16 9.01 27.13
CA VAL A 211 4.58 8.05 28.07
C VAL A 211 3.15 7.75 27.65
N GLN A 212 2.90 6.52 27.22
CA GLN A 212 1.59 6.06 26.79
C GLN A 212 0.98 5.12 27.83
N GLY A 213 -0.32 5.27 28.08
CA GLY A 213 -1.08 4.40 28.97
C GLY A 213 -2.59 4.67 28.81
N ASP A 214 -3.42 3.71 29.21
CA ASP A 214 -4.87 3.82 29.15
C ASP A 214 -5.41 4.90 30.11
N VAL A 215 -6.68 5.29 29.92
CA VAL A 215 -7.39 6.21 30.81
C VAL A 215 -7.46 5.54 32.18
N GLY A 216 -7.07 6.28 33.25
CA GLY A 216 -7.02 5.75 34.60
C GLY A 216 -5.76 4.95 34.98
N SER A 217 -4.77 4.81 34.06
CA SER A 217 -3.50 4.12 34.36
C SER A 217 -2.53 4.88 35.26
N GLY A 218 -2.91 6.07 35.76
CA GLY A 218 -2.11 6.88 36.65
C GLY A 218 -0.96 7.67 35.99
N LYS A 219 -1.07 7.99 34.68
CA LYS A 219 -0.04 8.78 33.95
C LYS A 219 0.28 10.13 34.57
N THR A 220 -0.67 10.74 35.27
CA THR A 220 -0.55 12.07 35.87
C THR A 220 0.08 12.03 37.28
N ALA A 221 0.28 10.86 37.84
CA ALA A 221 0.86 10.66 39.17
C ALA A 221 2.37 10.31 39.13
N GLY A 222 2.94 10.21 37.90
CA GLY A 222 4.34 9.90 37.68
C GLY A 222 5.14 11.07 37.15
#